data_efb34a79bd12ca4bd05868a5547d3b0f
#
_entry.id   efb34a79bd12ca4bd05868a5547d3b0f
#
_cell.length_a   1.000
_cell.length_b   1.000
_cell.length_c   1.000
_cell.angle_alpha   90.00
_cell.angle_beta   90.00
_cell.angle_gamma   90.00
#
_symmetry.space_group_name_H-M   'P 1'
#
loop_
_entity.id
_entity.type
_entity.pdbx_description
1 polymer ?
#
loop_
_entity_poly.entity_id
_entity_poly.type
_entity_poly.pdbx_seq_one_letter_code
_entity_poly.pdbx_strand_id
1 'polypeptide(L)'
;MNETIYMPVGEVCSSISDTYREKKNMVTLINTSDVLEGRVLNHERVPNSNLKGQFKKTFQRDDILYSEIRPQNRRFAYVDFSPIDYIASTKLMVIRAKKDVVSPKYLYYFLKNSSTVAELQLLAETRSGTFPQITFSEVANLTIPVPSLAVQEVIVQTMQCLEDKITCNEQINGFKGQSTSQTYVWRA
;
A
#
# COMPACT_ATOMS: atom_id res chain seq x y z
N MET A 1 27.12 1.32 18.65
CA MET A 1 26.38 0.92 17.43
C MET A 1 25.07 0.31 17.91
N ASN A 2 23.91 0.90 17.54
CA ASN A 2 22.63 0.28 17.90
C ASN A 2 22.48 -0.99 17.05
N GLU A 3 22.39 -2.11 17.73
CA GLU A 3 22.21 -3.42 17.08
C GLU A 3 20.85 -3.48 16.41
N THR A 4 20.81 -3.96 15.17
CA THR A 4 19.54 -4.17 14.45
C THR A 4 18.91 -5.46 14.98
N ILE A 5 17.71 -5.35 15.53
CA ILE A 5 16.96 -6.50 16.03
C ILE A 5 16.07 -7.02 14.90
N TYR A 6 15.92 -8.32 14.79
CA TYR A 6 15.01 -8.97 13.86
C TYR A 6 13.76 -9.43 14.60
N MET A 7 12.58 -9.03 14.12
CA MET A 7 11.31 -9.31 14.81
C MET A 7 10.25 -9.79 13.80
N PRO A 8 9.29 -10.61 14.24
CA PRO A 8 8.08 -10.88 13.44
C PRO A 8 7.33 -9.58 13.15
N VAL A 9 6.82 -9.43 11.94
CA VAL A 9 6.01 -8.24 11.54
C VAL A 9 4.79 -8.06 12.46
N GLY A 10 4.18 -9.14 12.93
CA GLY A 10 3.05 -9.07 13.87
C GLY A 10 3.38 -8.46 15.24
N GLU A 11 4.67 -8.40 15.61
CA GLU A 11 5.09 -7.71 16.83
C GLU A 11 5.20 -6.20 16.65
N VAL A 12 5.41 -5.72 15.43
CA VAL A 12 5.61 -4.29 15.12
C VAL A 12 4.38 -3.62 14.51
N CYS A 13 3.33 -4.38 14.15
CA CYS A 13 2.10 -3.82 13.61
C CYS A 13 0.88 -4.67 13.98
N SER A 14 -0.31 -4.18 13.62
CA SER A 14 -1.57 -4.87 13.82
C SER A 14 -2.46 -4.76 12.58
N SER A 15 -3.32 -5.76 12.36
CA SER A 15 -4.40 -5.67 11.36
C SER A 15 -5.63 -5.04 12.00
N ILE A 16 -6.12 -3.97 11.40
CA ILE A 16 -7.29 -3.22 11.88
C ILE A 16 -8.52 -3.70 11.11
N SER A 17 -9.59 -3.98 11.85
CA SER A 17 -10.88 -4.44 11.31
C SER A 17 -12.06 -3.60 11.77
N ASP A 18 -11.80 -2.34 12.15
CA ASP A 18 -12.82 -1.42 12.61
C ASP A 18 -13.86 -1.19 11.51
N THR A 19 -15.13 -1.34 11.87
CA THR A 19 -16.23 -1.20 10.93
C THR A 19 -16.69 0.25 10.87
N TYR A 20 -16.87 0.77 9.66
CA TYR A 20 -17.47 2.08 9.43
C TYR A 20 -18.92 2.09 9.96
N ARG A 21 -19.23 3.01 10.84
CA ARG A 21 -20.53 3.14 11.50
C ARG A 21 -21.21 4.51 11.29
N GLU A 22 -20.52 5.42 10.64
CA GLU A 22 -21.07 6.76 10.41
C GLU A 22 -22.17 6.72 9.34
N LYS A 23 -23.23 7.50 9.58
CA LYS A 23 -24.35 7.65 8.66
C LYS A 23 -24.17 8.89 7.78
N LYS A 24 -23.10 8.94 7.00
CA LYS A 24 -22.88 10.01 6.02
C LYS A 24 -23.60 9.70 4.73
N ASN A 25 -24.11 10.73 4.06
CA ASN A 25 -24.82 10.58 2.79
C ASN A 25 -23.88 10.17 1.63
N MET A 26 -22.62 10.55 1.70
CA MET A 26 -21.62 10.31 0.67
C MET A 26 -20.36 9.72 1.29
N VAL A 27 -19.82 8.68 0.65
CA VAL A 27 -18.59 7.97 1.06
C VAL A 27 -17.70 7.69 -0.14
N THR A 28 -16.43 7.39 0.10
CA THR A 28 -15.52 6.87 -0.93
C THR A 28 -15.23 5.40 -0.65
N LEU A 29 -15.44 4.54 -1.65
CA LEU A 29 -15.25 3.10 -1.54
C LEU A 29 -13.91 2.70 -2.15
N ILE A 30 -13.08 1.98 -1.38
CA ILE A 30 -11.77 1.50 -1.82
C ILE A 30 -11.81 -0.01 -1.94
N ASN A 31 -11.72 -0.49 -3.17
CA ASN A 31 -11.57 -1.91 -3.49
C ASN A 31 -10.10 -2.26 -3.71
N THR A 32 -9.78 -3.55 -3.89
CA THR A 32 -8.42 -4.01 -4.22
C THR A 32 -7.92 -3.46 -5.55
N SER A 33 -8.80 -3.18 -6.52
CA SER A 33 -8.46 -2.51 -7.79
C SER A 33 -8.06 -1.05 -7.62
N ASP A 34 -8.51 -0.41 -6.53
CA ASP A 34 -8.32 1.02 -6.29
C ASP A 34 -7.02 1.33 -5.55
N VAL A 35 -6.19 0.32 -5.31
CA VAL A 35 -4.85 0.48 -4.75
C VAL A 35 -3.82 -0.14 -5.69
N LEU A 36 -2.73 0.57 -5.95
CA LEU A 36 -1.67 0.09 -6.82
C LEU A 36 -0.34 0.76 -6.48
N GLU A 37 0.69 -0.05 -6.27
CA GLU A 37 2.10 0.36 -6.12
C GLU A 37 2.33 1.56 -5.19
N GLY A 38 1.57 1.61 -4.11
CA GLY A 38 1.70 2.62 -3.07
C GLY A 38 0.65 3.73 -3.09
N ARG A 39 -0.20 3.77 -4.11
CA ARG A 39 -1.19 4.84 -4.29
C ARG A 39 -2.61 4.32 -4.12
N VAL A 40 -3.46 5.15 -3.53
CA VAL A 40 -4.92 5.04 -3.64
C VAL A 40 -5.34 5.77 -4.91
N LEU A 41 -6.03 5.08 -5.81
CA LEU A 41 -6.38 5.59 -7.14
C LEU A 41 -7.80 6.19 -7.18
N ASN A 42 -8.69 5.72 -6.30
CA ASN A 42 -10.09 6.18 -6.28
C ASN A 42 -10.32 7.16 -5.12
N HIS A 43 -10.81 8.34 -5.47
CA HIS A 43 -11.22 9.39 -4.54
C HIS A 43 -12.65 9.87 -4.82
N GLU A 44 -13.38 9.15 -5.69
CA GLU A 44 -14.76 9.50 -6.04
C GLU A 44 -15.70 9.24 -4.87
N ARG A 45 -16.57 10.21 -4.61
CA ARG A 45 -17.63 10.10 -3.61
C ARG A 45 -18.89 9.53 -4.23
N VAL A 46 -19.41 8.51 -3.60
CA VAL A 46 -20.65 7.83 -4.03
C VAL A 46 -21.69 7.89 -2.91
N PRO A 47 -23.00 7.82 -3.25
CA PRO A 47 -24.05 7.75 -2.24
C PRO A 47 -23.87 6.54 -1.32
N ASN A 48 -23.97 6.77 -0.01
CA ASN A 48 -23.91 5.74 1.03
C ASN A 48 -25.26 5.00 1.13
N SER A 49 -25.82 4.60 0.00
CA SER A 49 -27.06 3.82 -0.09
C SER A 49 -26.71 2.43 -0.61
N ASN A 50 -27.18 1.40 0.08
CA ASN A 50 -27.02 0.00 -0.34
C ASN A 50 -25.54 -0.44 -0.47
N LEU A 51 -24.69 -0.06 0.48
CA LEU A 51 -23.31 -0.55 0.51
C LEU A 51 -23.32 -2.08 0.47
N LYS A 52 -22.68 -2.63 -0.56
CA LYS A 52 -22.45 -4.07 -0.64
C LYS A 52 -21.64 -4.50 0.57
N GLY A 53 -22.00 -5.61 1.21
CA GLY A 53 -21.38 -6.08 2.45
C GLY A 53 -19.86 -6.31 2.41
N GLN A 54 -19.24 -6.14 1.26
CA GLN A 54 -17.78 -6.19 1.08
C GLN A 54 -17.05 -4.91 1.54
N PHE A 55 -17.74 -3.77 1.70
CA PHE A 55 -17.15 -2.51 2.16
C PHE A 55 -17.49 -2.31 3.63
N LYS A 56 -16.49 -2.37 4.51
CA LYS A 56 -16.70 -2.31 5.97
C LYS A 56 -15.60 -1.60 6.72
N LYS A 57 -14.34 -1.73 6.30
CA LYS A 57 -13.20 -1.35 7.12
C LYS A 57 -12.92 0.14 7.04
N THR A 58 -12.74 0.77 8.20
CA THR A 58 -12.17 2.12 8.29
C THR A 58 -10.66 2.04 8.35
N PHE A 59 -10.01 3.12 7.93
CA PHE A 59 -8.57 3.29 8.01
C PHE A 59 -8.24 4.76 8.26
N GLN A 60 -7.02 5.04 8.61
CA GLN A 60 -6.56 6.39 8.94
C GLN A 60 -5.24 6.71 8.24
N ARG A 61 -4.81 7.96 8.34
CA ARG A 61 -3.48 8.37 7.88
C ARG A 61 -2.40 7.50 8.52
N ASP A 62 -1.38 7.16 7.75
CA ASP A 62 -0.26 6.27 8.09
C ASP A 62 -0.61 4.78 8.15
N ASP A 63 -1.85 4.38 7.86
CA ASP A 63 -2.17 2.97 7.63
C ASP A 63 -1.66 2.50 6.26
N ILE A 64 -1.41 1.21 6.16
CA ILE A 64 -1.07 0.54 4.91
C ILE A 64 -2.26 -0.32 4.49
N LEU A 65 -2.78 -0.08 3.30
CA LEU A 65 -3.77 -0.94 2.67
C LEU A 65 -3.05 -2.00 1.84
N TYR A 66 -3.28 -3.27 2.14
CA TYR A 66 -2.61 -4.38 1.45
C TYR A 66 -3.63 -5.43 1.01
N SER A 67 -3.66 -5.77 -0.29
CA SER A 67 -4.60 -6.75 -0.82
C SER A 67 -4.26 -8.15 -0.32
N GLU A 68 -5.29 -8.90 0.09
CA GLU A 68 -5.18 -10.33 0.37
C GLU A 68 -4.94 -11.16 -0.89
N ILE A 69 -5.23 -10.62 -2.08
CA ILE A 69 -5.28 -11.35 -3.33
C ILE A 69 -4.02 -11.11 -4.15
N ARG A 70 -3.32 -12.20 -4.51
CA ARG A 70 -2.17 -12.21 -5.42
C ARG A 70 -1.18 -11.09 -5.13
N PRO A 71 -0.33 -11.21 -4.10
CA PRO A 71 0.64 -10.16 -3.71
C PRO A 71 1.47 -9.63 -4.87
N GLN A 72 1.83 -10.48 -5.85
CA GLN A 72 2.57 -10.07 -7.05
C GLN A 72 1.88 -8.97 -7.89
N ASN A 73 0.55 -8.80 -7.75
CA ASN A 73 -0.18 -7.72 -8.43
C ASN A 73 0.09 -6.34 -7.82
N ARG A 74 0.89 -6.26 -6.75
CA ARG A 74 1.29 -5.03 -6.06
C ARG A 74 0.12 -4.12 -5.68
N ARG A 75 -1.01 -4.74 -5.28
CA ARG A 75 -2.22 -4.04 -4.82
C ARG A 75 -2.07 -3.66 -3.35
N PHE A 76 -1.26 -2.63 -3.11
CA PHE A 76 -1.05 -2.02 -1.80
C PHE A 76 -0.92 -0.50 -1.94
N ALA A 77 -1.23 0.23 -0.86
CA ALA A 77 -1.08 1.68 -0.78
C ALA A 77 -0.67 2.11 0.62
N TYR A 78 0.10 3.20 0.70
CA TYR A 78 0.34 3.96 1.93
C TYR A 78 -0.65 5.12 1.99
N VAL A 79 -1.34 5.27 3.11
CA VAL A 79 -2.34 6.34 3.29
C VAL A 79 -1.65 7.60 3.79
N ASP A 80 -1.29 8.51 2.88
CA ASP A 80 -0.61 9.77 3.17
C ASP A 80 -1.57 10.97 3.34
N PHE A 81 -2.86 10.74 3.24
CA PHE A 81 -3.93 11.73 3.36
C PHE A 81 -4.87 11.42 4.54
N SER A 82 -5.82 12.32 4.82
CA SER A 82 -6.88 12.08 5.81
C SER A 82 -8.10 11.42 5.15
N PRO A 83 -8.35 10.11 5.40
CA PRO A 83 -9.39 9.36 4.70
C PRO A 83 -10.77 9.52 5.37
N ILE A 84 -11.26 10.76 5.45
CA ILE A 84 -12.59 11.04 6.02
C ILE A 84 -13.66 10.44 5.10
N ASP A 85 -14.55 9.61 5.66
CA ASP A 85 -15.62 8.92 4.95
C ASP A 85 -15.14 7.93 3.88
N TYR A 86 -13.92 7.38 4.01
CA TYR A 86 -13.42 6.29 3.18
C TYR A 86 -13.74 4.94 3.82
N ILE A 87 -14.14 3.98 3.00
CA ILE A 87 -14.47 2.62 3.43
C ILE A 87 -13.72 1.63 2.57
N ALA A 88 -12.84 0.85 3.19
CA ALA A 88 -12.09 -0.19 2.49
C ALA A 88 -12.88 -1.51 2.39
N SER A 89 -12.62 -2.23 1.31
CA SER A 89 -13.10 -3.59 1.10
C SER A 89 -12.57 -4.54 2.17
N THR A 90 -13.34 -5.57 2.49
CA THR A 90 -12.91 -6.67 3.39
C THR A 90 -11.69 -7.42 2.86
N LYS A 91 -11.42 -7.36 1.55
CA LYS A 91 -10.25 -7.96 0.89
C LYS A 91 -8.98 -7.11 0.91
N LEU A 92 -9.04 -5.94 1.56
CA LEU A 92 -7.88 -5.14 1.91
C LEU A 92 -7.57 -5.34 3.40
N MET A 93 -6.37 -5.79 3.71
CA MET A 93 -5.82 -5.69 5.06
C MET A 93 -5.52 -4.23 5.35
N VAL A 94 -5.94 -3.73 6.50
CA VAL A 94 -5.54 -2.42 7.02
C VAL A 94 -4.46 -2.67 8.06
N ILE A 95 -3.21 -2.39 7.73
CA ILE A 95 -2.06 -2.66 8.58
C ILE A 95 -1.63 -1.35 9.24
N ARG A 96 -1.59 -1.35 10.56
CA ARG A 96 -1.20 -0.19 11.38
C ARG A 96 0.07 -0.47 12.16
N ALA A 97 1.08 0.37 11.94
CA ALA A 97 2.36 0.28 12.64
C ALA A 97 2.22 0.68 14.12
N LYS A 98 2.97 0.01 15.00
CA LYS A 98 3.23 0.45 16.37
C LYS A 98 4.35 1.50 16.32
N LYS A 99 3.99 2.78 16.33
CA LYS A 99 4.88 3.91 16.04
C LYS A 99 6.05 4.09 17.03
N ASP A 100 5.95 3.49 18.19
CA ASP A 100 7.01 3.40 19.20
C ASP A 100 8.11 2.39 18.86
N VAL A 101 7.83 1.46 17.95
CA VAL A 101 8.74 0.39 17.52
C VAL A 101 9.18 0.57 16.06
N VAL A 102 8.22 0.84 15.17
CA VAL A 102 8.48 0.94 13.72
C VAL A 102 7.80 2.17 13.11
N SER A 103 8.55 2.90 12.28
CA SER A 103 7.97 3.96 11.45
C SER A 103 6.98 3.37 10.45
N PRO A 104 5.77 3.95 10.30
CA PRO A 104 4.78 3.46 9.34
C PRO A 104 5.31 3.40 7.91
N LYS A 105 6.10 4.41 7.48
CA LYS A 105 6.74 4.41 6.15
C LYS A 105 7.84 3.36 6.02
N TYR A 106 8.61 3.10 7.07
CA TYR A 106 9.62 2.05 7.06
C TYR A 106 8.97 0.67 6.88
N LEU A 107 7.90 0.39 7.64
CA LEU A 107 7.10 -0.83 7.49
C LEU A 107 6.52 -0.94 6.07
N TYR A 108 6.00 0.15 5.52
CA TYR A 108 5.50 0.18 4.15
C TYR A 108 6.61 -0.16 3.14
N TYR A 109 7.81 0.40 3.27
CA TYR A 109 8.94 0.07 2.38
C TYR A 109 9.37 -1.39 2.49
N PHE A 110 9.32 -1.97 3.68
CA PHE A 110 9.55 -3.39 3.87
C PHE A 110 8.49 -4.24 3.15
N LEU A 111 7.20 -3.94 3.34
CA LEU A 111 6.10 -4.72 2.75
C LEU A 111 6.01 -4.60 1.22
N LYS A 112 6.43 -3.49 0.64
CA LYS A 112 6.45 -3.30 -0.83
C LYS A 112 7.70 -3.85 -1.51
N ASN A 113 8.73 -4.24 -0.75
CA ASN A 113 9.96 -4.78 -1.30
C ASN A 113 9.69 -6.00 -2.17
N SER A 114 10.36 -6.11 -3.30
CA SER A 114 10.15 -7.20 -4.26
C SER A 114 10.40 -8.58 -3.66
N SER A 115 11.38 -8.74 -2.76
CA SER A 115 11.62 -10.01 -2.06
C SER A 115 10.47 -10.38 -1.11
N THR A 116 9.95 -9.41 -0.35
CA THR A 116 8.79 -9.60 0.55
C THR A 116 7.54 -9.97 -0.25
N VAL A 117 7.30 -9.27 -1.36
CA VAL A 117 6.16 -9.57 -2.25
C VAL A 117 6.28 -10.96 -2.86
N ALA A 118 7.49 -11.38 -3.28
CA ALA A 118 7.72 -12.72 -3.84
C ALA A 118 7.51 -13.82 -2.78
N GLU A 119 7.97 -13.61 -1.55
CA GLU A 119 7.76 -14.54 -0.43
C GLU A 119 6.26 -14.70 -0.11
N LEU A 120 5.52 -13.59 0.00
CA LEU A 120 4.07 -13.61 0.21
C LEU A 120 3.32 -14.28 -0.96
N GLN A 121 3.77 -14.08 -2.19
CA GLN A 121 3.17 -14.73 -3.37
C GLN A 121 3.38 -16.24 -3.32
N LEU A 122 4.58 -16.70 -2.98
CA LEU A 122 4.87 -18.12 -2.82
C LEU A 122 3.98 -18.75 -1.73
N LEU A 123 3.84 -18.08 -0.58
CA LEU A 123 2.94 -18.52 0.50
C LEU A 123 1.47 -18.59 0.03
N ALA A 124 1.02 -17.61 -0.75
CA ALA A 124 -0.32 -17.63 -1.33
C ALA A 124 -0.56 -18.81 -2.26
N GLU A 125 0.41 -19.14 -3.11
CA GLU A 125 0.35 -20.25 -4.08
C GLU A 125 0.37 -21.61 -3.41
N THR A 126 1.12 -21.78 -2.33
CA THR A 126 1.14 -23.03 -1.55
C THR A 126 -0.20 -23.34 -0.90
N ARG A 127 -1.01 -22.33 -0.57
CA ARG A 127 -2.36 -22.52 -0.01
C ARG A 127 -3.42 -22.81 -1.07
N SER A 128 -3.34 -22.17 -2.22
CA SER A 128 -4.28 -22.35 -3.33
C SER A 128 -3.67 -21.90 -4.65
N GLY A 129 -3.34 -22.84 -5.52
CA GLY A 129 -2.82 -22.54 -6.85
C GLY A 129 -3.83 -21.84 -7.75
N THR A 130 -5.13 -22.08 -7.58
CA THR A 130 -6.18 -21.50 -8.44
C THR A 130 -6.52 -20.07 -8.03
N PHE A 131 -6.55 -19.80 -6.73
CA PHE A 131 -6.87 -18.46 -6.20
C PHE A 131 -5.91 -18.08 -5.07
N PRO A 132 -4.68 -17.67 -5.39
CA PRO A 132 -3.67 -17.33 -4.39
C PRO A 132 -4.13 -16.19 -3.49
N GLN A 133 -4.22 -16.46 -2.20
CA GLN A 133 -4.58 -15.47 -1.17
C GLN A 133 -3.70 -15.62 0.05
N ILE A 134 -3.42 -14.48 0.70
CA ILE A 134 -2.79 -14.41 2.01
C ILE A 134 -3.76 -13.81 3.02
N THR A 135 -3.51 -14.05 4.28
CA THR A 135 -4.14 -13.36 5.40
C THR A 135 -3.09 -12.57 6.17
N PHE A 136 -3.52 -11.79 7.15
CA PHE A 136 -2.56 -11.08 8.01
C PHE A 136 -1.61 -12.04 8.76
N SER A 137 -2.00 -13.29 8.96
CA SER A 137 -1.14 -14.28 9.63
C SER A 137 0.16 -14.54 8.86
N GLU A 138 0.10 -14.65 7.53
CA GLU A 138 1.31 -14.83 6.70
C GLU A 138 2.18 -13.56 6.75
N VAL A 139 1.57 -12.39 6.68
CA VAL A 139 2.30 -11.11 6.82
C VAL A 139 2.95 -10.98 8.19
N ALA A 140 2.22 -11.35 9.25
CA ALA A 140 2.69 -11.26 10.62
C ALA A 140 3.90 -12.17 10.94
N ASN A 141 4.03 -13.29 10.22
CA ASN A 141 5.12 -14.23 10.38
C ASN A 141 6.41 -13.85 9.62
N LEU A 142 6.35 -12.85 8.73
CA LEU A 142 7.55 -12.34 8.08
C LEU A 142 8.51 -11.75 9.11
N THR A 143 9.81 -11.86 8.86
CA THR A 143 10.83 -11.26 9.71
C THR A 143 11.29 -9.92 9.15
N ILE A 144 11.14 -8.85 9.95
CA ILE A 144 11.59 -7.50 9.61
C ILE A 144 12.80 -7.09 10.44
N PRO A 145 13.85 -6.49 9.83
CA PRO A 145 14.91 -5.82 10.59
C PRO A 145 14.37 -4.53 11.20
N VAL A 146 14.57 -4.34 12.49
CA VAL A 146 14.11 -3.17 13.26
C VAL A 146 15.32 -2.46 13.87
N PRO A 147 16.00 -1.57 13.12
CA PRO A 147 16.99 -0.67 13.69
C PRO A 147 16.32 0.43 14.53
N SER A 148 17.10 1.30 15.16
CA SER A 148 16.53 2.44 15.90
C SER A 148 15.66 3.32 14.99
N LEU A 149 14.66 3.99 15.56
CA LEU A 149 13.74 4.87 14.81
C LEU A 149 14.50 5.95 14.02
N ALA A 150 15.61 6.46 14.55
CA ALA A 150 16.45 7.42 13.83
C ALA A 150 17.06 6.83 12.55
N VAL A 151 17.51 5.56 12.60
CA VAL A 151 18.04 4.87 11.42
C VAL A 151 16.92 4.54 10.43
N GLN A 152 15.75 4.13 10.93
CA GLN A 152 14.56 3.91 10.08
C GLN A 152 14.20 5.17 9.30
N GLU A 153 14.24 6.33 9.96
CA GLU A 153 13.94 7.61 9.30
C GLU A 153 14.93 7.95 8.19
N VAL A 154 16.23 7.75 8.40
CA VAL A 154 17.27 7.94 7.37
C VAL A 154 17.01 7.01 6.16
N ILE A 155 16.64 5.75 6.43
CA ILE A 155 16.30 4.79 5.36
C ILE A 155 15.08 5.29 4.58
N VAL A 156 14.02 5.72 5.28
CA VAL A 156 12.79 6.24 4.67
C VAL A 156 13.08 7.45 3.79
N GLN A 157 13.85 8.42 4.27
CA GLN A 157 14.23 9.63 3.51
C GLN A 157 15.02 9.27 2.26
N THR A 158 15.96 8.32 2.37
CA THR A 158 16.76 7.84 1.24
C THR A 158 15.88 7.19 0.17
N MET A 159 14.97 6.29 0.59
CA MET A 159 14.05 5.60 -0.32
C MET A 159 13.10 6.59 -1.00
N GLN A 160 12.57 7.55 -0.25
CA GLN A 160 11.68 8.59 -0.80
C GLN A 160 12.40 9.46 -1.83
N CYS A 161 13.62 9.89 -1.55
CA CYS A 161 14.43 10.65 -2.51
C CYS A 161 14.66 9.88 -3.83
N LEU A 162 14.86 8.56 -3.75
CA LEU A 162 15.00 7.71 -4.93
C LEU A 162 13.69 7.60 -5.72
N GLU A 163 12.55 7.43 -5.05
CA GLU A 163 11.23 7.39 -5.69
C GLU A 163 10.89 8.72 -6.39
N ASP A 164 11.16 9.84 -5.73
CA ASP A 164 10.96 11.17 -6.30
C ASP A 164 11.78 11.38 -7.57
N LYS A 165 13.04 10.90 -7.58
CA LYS A 165 13.90 10.95 -8.78
C LYS A 165 13.37 10.06 -9.91
N ILE A 166 12.89 8.85 -9.60
CA ILE A 166 12.28 7.95 -10.58
C ILE A 166 11.05 8.62 -11.20
N THR A 167 10.16 9.16 -10.38
CA THR A 167 8.94 9.85 -10.83
C THR A 167 9.29 11.06 -11.70
N CYS A 168 10.27 11.87 -11.31
CA CYS A 168 10.74 13.01 -12.09
C CYS A 168 11.28 12.58 -13.46
N ASN A 169 12.09 11.52 -13.50
CA ASN A 169 12.65 11.00 -14.74
C ASN A 169 11.56 10.44 -15.68
N GLU A 170 10.55 9.76 -15.14
CA GLU A 170 9.40 9.27 -15.92
C GLU A 170 8.61 10.41 -16.54
N GLN A 171 8.36 11.49 -15.78
CA GLN A 171 7.72 12.70 -16.30
C GLN A 171 8.52 13.34 -17.44
N ILE A 172 9.84 13.50 -17.26
CA ILE A 172 10.72 14.06 -18.29
C ILE A 172 10.70 13.19 -19.57
N ASN A 173 10.75 11.88 -19.43
CA ASN A 173 10.71 10.96 -20.56
C ASN A 173 9.32 10.94 -21.23
N GLY A 174 8.24 11.06 -20.47
CA GLY A 174 6.88 11.21 -20.99
C GLY A 174 6.71 12.47 -21.85
N PHE A 175 7.28 13.60 -21.41
CA PHE A 175 7.31 14.84 -22.20
C PHE A 175 8.12 14.71 -23.49
N LYS A 176 9.27 14.03 -23.46
CA LYS A 176 10.09 13.77 -24.65
C LYS A 176 9.36 12.90 -25.68
N GLY A 177 8.60 11.89 -25.22
CA GLY A 177 7.79 11.04 -26.10
C GLY A 177 6.65 11.78 -26.82
N GLN A 178 6.10 12.83 -26.20
CA GLN A 178 5.05 13.66 -26.81
C GLN A 178 5.60 14.70 -27.81
N SER A 179 6.80 15.23 -27.57
CA SER A 179 7.41 16.24 -28.47
C SER A 179 7.94 15.65 -29.78
N THR A 180 8.20 14.35 -29.84
CA THR A 180 8.66 13.69 -31.10
C THR A 180 7.53 13.26 -32.02
N SER A 181 6.26 13.35 -31.61
CA SER A 181 5.11 13.03 -32.48
C SER A 181 4.57 14.21 -33.30
N GLN A 182 5.13 15.42 -33.17
CA GLN A 182 4.89 16.52 -34.13
C GLN A 182 5.80 16.37 -35.33
N THR A 183 5.54 15.37 -36.15
CA THR A 183 6.24 15.15 -37.42
C THR A 183 5.79 16.19 -38.44
N TYR A 184 6.75 16.91 -38.97
CA TYR A 184 6.66 17.81 -40.10
C TYR A 184 5.88 17.17 -41.25
N VAL A 185 4.70 17.69 -41.52
CA VAL A 185 4.04 17.48 -42.82
C VAL A 185 4.53 18.59 -43.75
N TRP A 186 5.60 18.32 -44.52
CA TRP A 186 5.95 19.13 -45.66
C TRP A 186 4.94 18.83 -46.78
N ARG A 187 4.08 19.79 -47.07
CA ARG A 187 3.30 19.75 -48.30
C ARG A 187 4.20 20.26 -49.42
N ALA A 188 4.41 19.40 -50.43
CA ALA A 188 4.87 19.78 -51.75
C ALA A 188 3.68 20.34 -52.56
#